data_ba22e2aa1c4e22d90444cb4a3f930054
#
_entry.id   ba22e2aa1c4e22d90444cb4a3f930054
#
_cell.length_a   1.000
_cell.length_b   1.000
_cell.length_c   1.000
_cell.angle_alpha   90.00
_cell.angle_beta   90.00
_cell.angle_gamma   90.00
#
_symmetry.space_group_name_H-M   'P 1'
#
loop_
_entity.id
_entity.type
_entity.pdbx_description
1 polymer ?
#
loop_
_entity_poly.entity_id
_entity_poly.type
_entity_poly.pdbx_seq_one_letter_code
_entity_poly.pdbx_strand_id
1 'polypeptide(L)'
;DNTSGGCPYPIYDADDHSYDVKVDADGFIYVTGFFSGYDADFDGFTITNPDWGNDCQPMGYIGKLDSNGTWLWVDKFDGIKDQRGSRDNRLAIDKFSNIYVVGGFQNRGPNQVANYGPFSITSNGEWDAFIFKMDKDGNWLWAEGIGSNKTDRANSVAIDVCDDIYITGEYRNPMVFPGGNASNGTDTLSHKQKRDVFVAKMNNQGEWKWAKRARSEGTDKPYQMSVDANKQVFIGGTSKGEMTFTNGLVVDPQIAGDTTASAWVAQIDGASNNGDWVWAKMAGSDTDDDDRTNDICPDGFGNVYAIGFYEDSPDFDGTILTSLGRKDIFVWKMSMTTGSFTYNNSTDTIYYSEVVYNPLDTGIFIRSSIQIDGCDTLFIDSVIEKKLGVKIIFDINNIGSGTVTVDGQVQTLPIEKEYLSGDVINISATIDPNWLFDYWHLNNNTVTSNSLSTSFIANFGDSCVLKTRVKPPLTAFISGNDTLCSNSLQNAEVKVYFNDGLPPFTFIHNINGVNQTAITTVDNPYIINTDQEGLYTLVSFNDANSSGTCSGSAYVNIADPPIALFSTSSDTVSTLYTTVSFID
;
A
#
# COMPACT_ATOMS: atom_id res chain seq x y z
N ASP A 1 -10.75 19.21 25.62
CA ASP A 1 -10.80 19.94 26.90
C ASP A 1 -10.06 19.17 27.99
N ASN A 2 -8.80 19.57 28.23
CA ASN A 2 -7.97 19.00 29.25
C ASN A 2 -8.48 19.41 30.65
N THR A 3 -9.39 18.63 31.21
CA THR A 3 -9.56 18.63 32.64
C THR A 3 -8.40 17.84 33.22
N SER A 4 -7.35 18.54 33.64
CA SER A 4 -6.15 18.01 34.28
C SER A 4 -6.50 17.32 35.62
N GLY A 5 -7.20 16.19 35.52
CA GLY A 5 -7.54 15.34 36.65
C GLY A 5 -6.31 14.54 37.08
N GLY A 6 -5.55 15.10 38.03
CA GLY A 6 -4.76 14.29 38.96
C GLY A 6 -3.40 13.80 38.53
N CYS A 7 -2.83 14.20 37.39
CA CYS A 7 -1.47 13.83 37.02
C CYS A 7 -0.44 14.49 37.96
N PRO A 8 0.35 13.74 38.75
CA PRO A 8 1.24 14.30 39.77
C PRO A 8 2.53 14.91 39.21
N TYR A 9 2.78 14.81 37.89
CA TYR A 9 3.96 15.38 37.25
C TYR A 9 3.60 16.57 36.39
N PRO A 10 4.48 17.60 36.24
CA PRO A 10 4.25 18.66 35.28
C PRO A 10 4.19 18.04 33.88
N ILE A 11 3.00 18.04 33.29
CA ILE A 11 2.77 17.51 31.93
C ILE A 11 3.46 18.49 31.00
N TYR A 12 4.57 18.07 30.43
CA TYR A 12 5.11 18.68 29.23
C TYR A 12 4.32 18.09 28.07
N ASP A 13 3.40 18.88 27.53
CA ASP A 13 2.54 18.62 26.38
C ASP A 13 1.52 17.46 26.56
N ALA A 14 0.31 17.82 26.98
CA ALA A 14 -0.88 16.96 26.82
C ALA A 14 -1.38 17.11 25.38
N ASP A 15 -0.62 16.57 24.43
CA ASP A 15 -0.94 16.66 23.02
C ASP A 15 -1.67 15.40 22.53
N ASP A 16 -2.70 15.60 21.71
CA ASP A 16 -3.35 14.54 20.96
C ASP A 16 -2.78 14.53 19.53
N HIS A 17 -2.44 13.35 19.02
CA HIS A 17 -1.84 13.21 17.70
C HIS A 17 -2.52 12.14 16.88
N SER A 18 -2.75 12.46 15.59
CA SER A 18 -3.02 11.46 14.55
C SER A 18 -1.73 11.14 13.81
N TYR A 19 -1.43 9.88 13.59
CA TYR A 19 -0.17 9.45 12.98
C TYR A 19 -0.32 8.90 11.57
N ASP A 20 -1.41 8.21 11.31
CA ASP A 20 -1.63 7.64 9.99
C ASP A 20 -3.11 7.64 9.62
N VAL A 21 -3.36 7.75 8.33
CA VAL A 21 -4.68 7.74 7.74
C VAL A 21 -4.65 6.90 6.46
N LYS A 22 -5.65 6.04 6.29
CA LYS A 22 -5.86 5.27 5.06
C LYS A 22 -7.33 5.35 4.66
N VAL A 23 -7.56 5.19 3.37
CA VAL A 23 -8.91 5.16 2.79
C VAL A 23 -9.09 3.82 2.09
N ASP A 24 -10.20 3.14 2.36
CA ASP A 24 -10.52 1.89 1.69
C ASP A 24 -11.19 2.12 0.31
N ALA A 25 -11.43 1.03 -0.41
CA ALA A 25 -12.03 1.08 -1.75
C ALA A 25 -13.47 1.64 -1.76
N ASP A 26 -14.17 1.58 -0.63
CA ASP A 26 -15.52 2.10 -0.47
C ASP A 26 -15.53 3.58 -0.04
N GLY A 27 -14.35 4.18 0.16
CA GLY A 27 -14.18 5.58 0.54
C GLY A 27 -14.28 5.84 2.04
N PHE A 28 -14.30 4.81 2.89
CA PHE A 28 -14.21 4.99 4.34
C PHE A 28 -12.79 5.33 4.75
N ILE A 29 -12.67 6.21 5.73
CA ILE A 29 -11.40 6.73 6.22
C ILE A 29 -11.10 6.09 7.57
N TYR A 30 -9.90 5.58 7.73
CA TYR A 30 -9.41 5.00 8.99
C TYR A 30 -8.24 5.82 9.50
N VAL A 31 -8.26 6.16 10.78
CA VAL A 31 -7.28 7.04 11.42
C VAL A 31 -6.78 6.39 12.70
N THR A 32 -5.48 6.41 12.92
CA THR A 32 -4.86 5.99 14.18
C THR A 32 -3.96 7.07 14.76
N GLY A 33 -3.84 7.08 16.08
CA GLY A 33 -3.02 8.03 16.81
C GLY A 33 -2.99 7.72 18.29
N PHE A 34 -2.75 8.74 19.10
CA PHE A 34 -2.90 8.65 20.54
C PHE A 34 -3.54 9.92 21.11
N PHE A 35 -4.10 9.79 22.29
CA PHE A 35 -4.59 10.92 23.07
C PHE A 35 -4.01 10.92 24.47
N SER A 36 -3.84 12.11 25.00
CA SER A 36 -3.31 12.38 26.32
C SER A 36 -4.41 13.04 27.15
N GLY A 37 -4.89 12.36 28.15
CA GLY A 37 -6.00 12.84 28.97
C GLY A 37 -6.81 11.69 29.56
N TYR A 38 -7.78 12.03 30.39
CA TYR A 38 -8.70 11.04 30.93
C TYR A 38 -9.72 10.59 29.87
N ASP A 39 -10.22 11.53 29.09
CA ASP A 39 -11.18 11.28 28.02
C ASP A 39 -10.74 11.99 26.74
N ALA A 40 -11.06 11.40 25.60
CA ALA A 40 -11.04 12.03 24.29
C ALA A 40 -12.42 11.88 23.63
N ASP A 41 -12.94 12.97 23.07
CA ASP A 41 -14.21 13.00 22.35
C ASP A 41 -13.97 13.19 20.85
N PHE A 42 -14.56 12.30 20.06
CA PHE A 42 -14.50 12.29 18.61
C PHE A 42 -15.92 12.49 18.06
N ASP A 43 -16.42 13.72 18.14
CA ASP A 43 -17.74 14.10 17.66
C ASP A 43 -18.88 13.22 18.23
N GLY A 44 -18.85 13.04 19.57
CA GLY A 44 -19.81 12.25 20.32
C GLY A 44 -19.40 10.80 20.62
N PHE A 45 -18.28 10.33 20.08
CA PHE A 45 -17.66 9.07 20.50
C PHE A 45 -16.60 9.35 21.55
N THR A 46 -16.95 9.13 22.81
CA THR A 46 -16.02 9.36 23.93
C THR A 46 -15.29 8.07 24.28
N ILE A 47 -13.96 8.11 24.28
CA ILE A 47 -13.11 7.02 24.77
C ILE A 47 -12.36 7.48 26.02
N THR A 48 -12.25 6.59 27.01
CA THR A 48 -11.70 6.93 28.34
C THR A 48 -10.39 6.19 28.57
N ASN A 49 -9.38 6.90 29.06
CA ASN A 49 -8.12 6.36 29.54
C ASN A 49 -8.17 6.19 31.06
N PRO A 50 -8.47 4.99 31.59
CA PRO A 50 -8.65 4.78 33.02
C PRO A 50 -7.36 4.94 33.83
N ASP A 51 -6.20 4.80 33.17
CA ASP A 51 -4.89 4.85 33.83
C ASP A 51 -4.29 6.26 33.87
N TRP A 52 -4.92 7.24 33.21
CA TRP A 52 -4.39 8.60 33.14
C TRP A 52 -4.08 9.22 34.50
N GLY A 53 -4.94 9.05 35.47
CA GLY A 53 -4.76 9.59 36.84
C GLY A 53 -3.65 8.88 37.64
N ASN A 54 -3.18 7.74 37.22
CA ASN A 54 -2.19 6.91 37.91
C ASN A 54 -0.76 7.12 37.37
N ASP A 55 -0.59 7.10 36.06
CA ASP A 55 0.73 7.11 35.43
C ASP A 55 0.90 8.17 34.33
N CYS A 56 -0.16 8.93 34.00
CA CYS A 56 -0.14 10.02 33.02
C CYS A 56 0.33 9.56 31.61
N GLN A 57 -0.03 8.37 31.20
CA GLN A 57 0.42 7.80 29.95
C GLN A 57 -0.64 7.97 28.86
N PRO A 58 -0.24 8.38 27.64
CA PRO A 58 -1.17 8.45 26.53
C PRO A 58 -1.69 7.05 26.14
N MET A 59 -2.87 7.02 25.56
CA MET A 59 -3.53 5.81 25.06
C MET A 59 -3.72 5.90 23.57
N GLY A 60 -3.50 4.78 22.86
CA GLY A 60 -3.72 4.69 21.44
C GLY A 60 -5.21 4.73 21.08
N TYR A 61 -5.53 5.26 19.94
CA TYR A 61 -6.86 5.15 19.34
C TYR A 61 -6.81 4.72 17.89
N ILE A 62 -7.88 4.11 17.47
CA ILE A 62 -8.20 3.77 16.09
C ILE A 62 -9.66 4.12 15.84
N GLY A 63 -9.98 4.68 14.69
CA GLY A 63 -11.35 5.02 14.38
C GLY A 63 -11.63 5.09 12.90
N LYS A 64 -12.90 5.04 12.56
CA LYS A 64 -13.42 5.04 11.20
C LYS A 64 -14.35 6.22 10.99
N LEU A 65 -14.18 6.88 9.85
CA LEU A 65 -15.07 7.93 9.38
C LEU A 65 -15.69 7.51 8.04
N ASP A 66 -16.83 8.09 7.74
CA ASP A 66 -17.38 8.03 6.38
C ASP A 66 -16.63 8.99 5.43
N SER A 67 -16.97 8.95 4.14
CA SER A 67 -16.38 9.81 3.12
C SER A 67 -16.65 11.31 3.30
N ASN A 68 -17.57 11.70 4.20
CA ASN A 68 -17.87 13.08 4.54
C ASN A 68 -17.10 13.55 5.79
N GLY A 69 -16.33 12.67 6.41
CA GLY A 69 -15.58 12.95 7.63
C GLY A 69 -16.40 12.78 8.92
N THR A 70 -17.55 12.10 8.88
CA THR A 70 -18.35 11.77 10.06
C THR A 70 -17.82 10.51 10.72
N TRP A 71 -17.54 10.56 12.02
CA TRP A 71 -17.12 9.39 12.77
C TRP A 71 -18.22 8.33 12.80
N LEU A 72 -17.83 7.08 12.52
CA LEU A 72 -18.71 5.92 12.57
C LEU A 72 -18.48 5.09 13.83
N TRP A 73 -17.23 4.97 14.22
CA TRP A 73 -16.80 4.34 15.46
C TRP A 73 -15.37 4.78 15.83
N VAL A 74 -15.06 4.73 17.12
CA VAL A 74 -13.71 4.92 17.66
C VAL A 74 -13.51 3.90 18.76
N ASP A 75 -12.32 3.29 18.81
CA ASP A 75 -11.89 2.41 19.89
C ASP A 75 -10.47 2.75 20.32
N LYS A 76 -10.08 2.25 21.46
CA LYS A 76 -8.79 2.52 22.11
C LYS A 76 -7.99 1.24 22.30
N PHE A 77 -6.68 1.39 22.43
CA PHE A 77 -5.77 0.29 22.73
C PHE A 77 -4.62 0.74 23.64
N ASP A 78 -4.10 -0.21 24.43
CA ASP A 78 -2.95 0.03 25.30
C ASP A 78 -1.64 0.10 24.48
N GLY A 79 -0.57 0.56 25.14
CA GLY A 79 0.80 0.33 24.65
C GLY A 79 1.60 1.57 24.29
N ILE A 80 1.00 2.75 24.19
CA ILE A 80 1.75 3.97 23.94
C ILE A 80 2.14 4.62 25.28
N LYS A 81 3.34 4.33 25.77
CA LYS A 81 3.79 4.78 27.10
C LYS A 81 5.07 5.62 27.11
N ASP A 82 5.28 6.50 26.13
CA ASP A 82 6.42 7.43 26.19
C ASP A 82 6.06 8.84 25.73
N GLN A 83 6.14 9.79 26.65
CA GLN A 83 6.02 11.22 26.38
C GLN A 83 7.15 11.77 25.48
N ARG A 84 8.17 10.98 25.13
CA ARG A 84 9.35 11.40 24.36
C ARG A 84 9.36 10.96 22.91
N GLY A 85 8.23 10.55 22.34
CA GLY A 85 8.08 10.42 20.90
C GLY A 85 8.13 9.02 20.35
N SER A 86 7.34 8.10 20.88
CA SER A 86 6.89 6.94 20.09
C SER A 86 5.87 7.46 19.07
N ARG A 87 6.37 7.98 17.95
CA ARG A 87 5.61 8.68 16.89
C ARG A 87 5.07 7.74 15.84
N ASP A 88 4.70 6.49 16.16
CA ASP A 88 4.79 5.51 15.11
C ASP A 88 3.72 4.44 15.14
N ASN A 89 2.47 4.79 15.42
CA ASN A 89 1.39 3.92 15.02
C ASN A 89 1.16 4.10 13.52
N ARG A 90 1.31 3.02 12.78
CA ARG A 90 1.01 2.99 11.35
C ARG A 90 -0.09 2.00 11.08
N LEU A 91 -0.88 2.30 10.08
CA LEU A 91 -1.97 1.41 9.68
C LEU A 91 -1.89 1.03 8.21
N ALA A 92 -2.36 -0.16 7.91
CA ALA A 92 -2.62 -0.63 6.55
C ALA A 92 -4.00 -1.27 6.49
N ILE A 93 -4.58 -1.32 5.30
CA ILE A 93 -5.92 -1.88 5.06
C ILE A 93 -5.81 -2.92 3.96
N ASP A 94 -6.39 -4.11 4.17
CA ASP A 94 -6.48 -5.13 3.14
C ASP A 94 -7.68 -4.89 2.20
N LYS A 95 -7.80 -5.68 1.15
CA LYS A 95 -8.89 -5.59 0.17
C LYS A 95 -10.29 -5.86 0.73
N PHE A 96 -10.39 -6.38 1.96
CA PHE A 96 -11.64 -6.62 2.67
C PHE A 96 -11.95 -5.51 3.69
N SER A 97 -11.15 -4.44 3.67
CA SER A 97 -11.19 -3.33 4.63
C SER A 97 -10.88 -3.75 6.06
N ASN A 98 -10.17 -4.88 6.28
CA ASN A 98 -9.61 -5.15 7.59
C ASN A 98 -8.43 -4.21 7.84
N ILE A 99 -8.29 -3.80 9.08
CA ILE A 99 -7.34 -2.80 9.53
C ILE A 99 -6.22 -3.50 10.28
N TYR A 100 -4.99 -3.18 9.95
CA TYR A 100 -3.80 -3.64 10.65
C TYR A 100 -3.06 -2.44 11.20
N VAL A 101 -2.77 -2.44 12.49
CA VAL A 101 -2.03 -1.35 13.15
C VAL A 101 -0.79 -1.92 13.80
N VAL A 102 0.34 -1.24 13.58
CA VAL A 102 1.61 -1.56 14.21
C VAL A 102 2.13 -0.41 15.04
N GLY A 103 3.03 -0.69 15.95
CA GLY A 103 3.68 0.32 16.78
C GLY A 103 4.60 -0.28 17.83
N GLY A 104 4.89 0.47 18.86
CA GLY A 104 5.64 0.01 20.01
C GLY A 104 4.81 0.11 21.29
N PHE A 105 4.95 -0.86 22.18
CA PHE A 105 4.32 -0.82 23.49
C PHE A 105 5.34 -1.06 24.60
N GLN A 106 5.10 -0.40 25.70
CA GLN A 106 5.84 -0.60 26.94
C GLN A 106 4.86 -0.82 28.07
N ASN A 107 4.96 -1.89 28.78
CA ASN A 107 4.22 -2.05 30.01
C ASN A 107 5.14 -2.01 31.23
N ARG A 108 4.87 -1.10 32.14
CA ARG A 108 5.58 -0.98 33.43
C ARG A 108 4.81 -1.61 34.59
N GLY A 109 3.64 -2.22 34.30
CA GLY A 109 2.82 -2.91 35.30
C GLY A 109 3.44 -4.20 35.80
N PRO A 110 2.96 -4.77 36.92
CA PRO A 110 3.54 -5.96 37.53
C PRO A 110 3.46 -7.22 36.63
N ASN A 111 2.63 -7.19 35.60
CA ASN A 111 2.44 -8.34 34.69
C ASN A 111 2.95 -8.08 33.27
N GLN A 112 3.48 -6.90 32.95
CA GLN A 112 3.96 -6.52 31.61
C GLN A 112 2.97 -6.82 30.47
N VAL A 113 1.68 -6.63 30.72
CA VAL A 113 0.60 -6.96 29.77
C VAL A 113 -0.02 -5.66 29.23
N ALA A 114 -0.18 -5.60 27.90
CA ALA A 114 -0.97 -4.59 27.20
C ALA A 114 -2.22 -5.22 26.58
N ASN A 115 -3.34 -4.48 26.56
CA ASN A 115 -4.62 -4.98 26.08
C ASN A 115 -5.01 -4.31 24.75
N TYR A 116 -5.43 -5.13 23.82
CA TYR A 116 -5.89 -4.78 22.48
C TYR A 116 -7.29 -5.40 22.31
N GLY A 117 -8.32 -4.65 22.73
CA GLY A 117 -9.65 -5.22 22.86
C GLY A 117 -9.67 -6.42 23.81
N PRO A 118 -10.11 -7.62 23.35
CA PRO A 118 -10.14 -8.84 24.16
C PRO A 118 -8.77 -9.56 24.21
N PHE A 119 -7.77 -9.11 23.46
CA PHE A 119 -6.45 -9.74 23.37
C PHE A 119 -5.46 -9.06 24.30
N SER A 120 -4.62 -9.87 24.94
CA SER A 120 -3.57 -9.39 25.84
C SER A 120 -2.23 -9.89 25.35
N ILE A 121 -1.27 -8.99 25.16
CA ILE A 121 0.10 -9.31 24.80
C ILE A 121 1.06 -8.91 25.92
N THR A 122 2.12 -9.70 26.10
CA THR A 122 3.09 -9.50 27.17
C THR A 122 4.37 -8.92 26.61
N SER A 123 4.89 -7.85 27.22
CA SER A 123 6.20 -7.31 26.87
C SER A 123 7.31 -8.20 27.41
N ASN A 124 8.31 -8.45 26.57
CA ASN A 124 9.52 -9.19 26.93
C ASN A 124 10.68 -8.28 27.39
N GLY A 125 10.54 -6.97 27.19
CA GLY A 125 11.63 -6.03 27.35
C GLY A 125 11.25 -4.65 27.88
N GLU A 126 12.03 -3.67 27.42
CA GLU A 126 11.78 -2.26 27.71
C GLU A 126 10.62 -1.73 26.86
N TRP A 127 10.67 -2.01 25.56
CA TRP A 127 9.66 -1.75 24.55
C TRP A 127 9.61 -2.93 23.60
N ASP A 128 8.44 -3.32 23.18
CA ASP A 128 8.24 -4.34 22.17
C ASP A 128 7.35 -3.82 21.03
N ALA A 129 7.52 -4.38 19.87
CA ALA A 129 6.64 -4.12 18.73
C ALA A 129 5.32 -4.86 18.90
N PHE A 130 4.23 -4.24 18.46
CA PHE A 130 2.93 -4.90 18.35
C PHE A 130 2.39 -4.80 16.93
N ILE A 131 1.51 -5.73 16.62
CA ILE A 131 0.56 -5.67 15.52
C ILE A 131 -0.79 -6.18 15.99
N PHE A 132 -1.87 -5.53 15.56
CA PHE A 132 -3.20 -6.07 15.72
C PHE A 132 -4.01 -5.94 14.44
N LYS A 133 -5.05 -6.78 14.33
CA LYS A 133 -6.02 -6.76 13.24
C LYS A 133 -7.42 -6.53 13.78
N MET A 134 -8.14 -5.65 13.09
CA MET A 134 -9.59 -5.43 13.29
C MET A 134 -10.31 -5.59 11.95
N ASP A 135 -11.58 -5.91 11.99
CA ASP A 135 -12.41 -5.82 10.80
C ASP A 135 -12.91 -4.38 10.56
N LYS A 136 -13.54 -4.16 9.41
CA LYS A 136 -14.09 -2.86 8.99
C LYS A 136 -15.18 -2.28 9.91
N ASP A 137 -15.77 -3.13 10.76
CA ASP A 137 -16.86 -2.78 11.66
C ASP A 137 -16.34 -2.50 13.09
N GLY A 138 -15.02 -2.55 13.30
CA GLY A 138 -14.35 -2.27 14.56
C GLY A 138 -14.23 -3.49 15.49
N ASN A 139 -14.49 -4.72 15.02
CA ASN A 139 -14.30 -5.90 15.83
C ASN A 139 -12.84 -6.33 15.83
N TRP A 140 -12.29 -6.60 17.01
CA TRP A 140 -10.95 -7.12 17.18
C TRP A 140 -10.86 -8.57 16.71
N LEU A 141 -9.90 -8.89 15.85
CA LEU A 141 -9.71 -10.22 15.31
C LEU A 141 -8.54 -10.95 15.96
N TRP A 142 -7.41 -10.30 16.11
CA TRP A 142 -6.24 -10.83 16.81
C TRP A 142 -5.23 -9.69 17.14
N ALA A 143 -4.30 -9.96 18.07
CA ALA A 143 -3.17 -9.10 18.39
C ALA A 143 -1.94 -9.95 18.71
N GLU A 144 -0.76 -9.50 18.24
CA GLU A 144 0.53 -10.15 18.42
C GLU A 144 1.55 -9.14 18.92
N GLY A 145 2.44 -9.61 19.82
CA GLY A 145 3.59 -8.86 20.29
C GLY A 145 4.89 -9.56 19.89
N ILE A 146 5.86 -8.79 19.43
CA ILE A 146 7.16 -9.30 19.05
C ILE A 146 8.26 -8.37 19.59
N GLY A 147 9.25 -8.94 20.22
CA GLY A 147 10.34 -8.15 20.80
C GLY A 147 11.41 -8.98 21.48
N SER A 148 12.45 -8.27 21.90
CA SER A 148 13.57 -8.78 22.67
C SER A 148 13.45 -8.33 24.14
N ASN A 149 14.51 -8.51 24.94
CA ASN A 149 14.56 -7.96 26.29
C ASN A 149 15.00 -6.47 26.33
N LYS A 150 15.00 -5.78 25.20
CA LYS A 150 15.38 -4.37 25.05
C LYS A 150 14.25 -3.57 24.34
N THR A 151 14.64 -2.47 23.71
CA THR A 151 13.71 -1.60 23.01
C THR A 151 13.57 -2.03 21.56
N ASP A 152 12.39 -2.47 21.19
CA ASP A 152 12.00 -2.89 19.85
C ASP A 152 10.70 -2.18 19.44
N ARG A 153 10.54 -1.83 18.18
CA ARG A 153 9.36 -1.09 17.68
C ARG A 153 9.08 -1.46 16.25
N ALA A 154 7.81 -1.54 15.89
CA ALA A 154 7.37 -1.56 14.49
C ALA A 154 7.10 -0.13 14.02
N ASN A 155 7.67 0.25 12.88
CA ASN A 155 7.64 1.61 12.36
C ASN A 155 6.75 1.75 11.13
N SER A 156 6.52 0.67 10.39
CA SER A 156 5.66 0.69 9.21
C SER A 156 5.07 -0.69 8.92
N VAL A 157 3.93 -0.70 8.27
CA VAL A 157 3.19 -1.89 7.82
C VAL A 157 2.70 -1.68 6.40
N ALA A 158 2.81 -2.73 5.58
CA ALA A 158 2.26 -2.78 4.23
C ALA A 158 1.60 -4.14 3.99
N ILE A 159 0.64 -4.20 3.07
CA ILE A 159 -0.12 -5.41 2.74
C ILE A 159 -0.07 -5.59 1.23
N ASP A 160 0.27 -6.80 0.79
CA ASP A 160 0.29 -7.12 -0.64
C ASP A 160 -1.10 -7.55 -1.16
N VAL A 161 -1.18 -7.74 -2.47
CA VAL A 161 -2.42 -8.13 -3.15
C VAL A 161 -2.99 -9.48 -2.70
N CYS A 162 -2.21 -10.29 -1.98
CA CYS A 162 -2.59 -11.58 -1.42
C CYS A 162 -2.96 -11.52 0.06
N ASP A 163 -3.04 -10.33 0.63
CA ASP A 163 -3.28 -10.06 2.05
C ASP A 163 -2.14 -10.57 2.97
N ASP A 164 -0.93 -10.81 2.42
CA ASP A 164 0.24 -11.00 3.26
C ASP A 164 0.71 -9.65 3.82
N ILE A 165 1.09 -9.65 5.09
CA ILE A 165 1.44 -8.45 5.84
C ILE A 165 2.96 -8.38 5.97
N TYR A 166 3.52 -7.21 5.67
CA TYR A 166 4.93 -6.89 5.86
C TYR A 166 5.05 -5.82 6.94
N ILE A 167 5.99 -6.03 7.84
CA ILE A 167 6.26 -5.14 8.97
C ILE A 167 7.74 -4.81 8.99
N THR A 168 8.09 -3.56 9.15
CA THR A 168 9.46 -3.14 9.41
C THR A 168 9.57 -2.34 10.68
N GLY A 169 10.73 -2.44 11.32
CA GLY A 169 10.98 -1.73 12.56
C GLY A 169 12.43 -1.82 13.03
N GLU A 170 12.65 -1.30 14.23
CA GLU A 170 13.97 -1.31 14.88
C GLU A 170 13.99 -2.27 16.07
N TYR A 171 15.16 -2.91 16.32
CA TYR A 171 15.36 -3.79 17.48
C TYR A 171 16.77 -3.63 18.07
N ARG A 172 16.93 -3.95 19.37
CA ARG A 172 18.18 -3.70 20.11
C ARG A 172 18.84 -4.93 20.72
N ASN A 173 18.24 -6.10 20.61
CA ASN A 173 18.81 -7.39 21.03
C ASN A 173 18.30 -8.51 20.12
N PRO A 174 18.90 -9.70 20.14
CA PRO A 174 18.43 -10.80 19.32
C PRO A 174 16.91 -11.00 19.46
N MET A 175 16.24 -10.97 18.35
CA MET A 175 14.77 -11.04 18.24
C MET A 175 14.37 -12.35 17.58
N VAL A 176 13.37 -13.02 18.10
CA VAL A 176 12.90 -14.33 17.63
C VAL A 176 11.50 -14.24 17.07
N PHE A 177 11.33 -14.67 15.84
CA PHE A 177 10.03 -14.77 15.17
C PHE A 177 9.58 -16.23 15.14
N PRO A 178 8.48 -16.61 15.82
CA PRO A 178 8.00 -17.98 15.83
C PRO A 178 7.43 -18.37 14.46
N GLY A 179 7.61 -19.62 14.05
CA GLY A 179 7.01 -20.14 12.82
C GLY A 179 7.71 -19.77 11.50
N GLY A 180 8.85 -19.07 11.55
CA GLY A 180 9.62 -18.70 10.35
C GLY A 180 10.18 -19.91 9.57
N ASN A 181 10.69 -19.66 8.34
CA ASN A 181 11.23 -20.70 7.43
C ASN A 181 12.55 -21.36 7.88
N ALA A 182 13.09 -20.98 9.01
CA ALA A 182 14.25 -21.66 9.57
C ALA A 182 13.94 -23.14 9.86
N SER A 183 14.94 -24.01 9.71
CA SER A 183 14.78 -25.46 9.90
C SER A 183 14.28 -25.89 11.29
N ASN A 184 14.31 -25.00 12.27
CA ASN A 184 13.79 -25.17 13.64
C ASN A 184 12.40 -24.53 13.86
N GLY A 185 11.78 -23.96 12.79
CA GLY A 185 10.49 -23.27 12.89
C GLY A 185 10.56 -21.88 13.54
N THR A 186 11.73 -21.27 13.67
CA THR A 186 11.91 -19.91 14.19
C THR A 186 12.98 -19.17 13.42
N ASP A 187 12.75 -17.89 13.09
CA ASP A 187 13.77 -16.99 12.59
C ASP A 187 14.36 -16.18 13.75
N THR A 188 15.68 -16.22 13.90
CA THR A 188 16.39 -15.45 14.92
C THR A 188 17.26 -14.39 14.27
N LEU A 189 16.91 -13.13 14.51
CA LEU A 189 17.68 -11.99 14.04
C LEU A 189 18.79 -11.68 15.04
N SER A 190 20.04 -11.84 14.61
CA SER A 190 21.18 -11.43 15.44
C SER A 190 21.33 -9.90 15.40
N HIS A 191 21.85 -9.34 16.47
CA HIS A 191 21.96 -7.91 16.71
C HIS A 191 23.45 -7.49 16.80
N LYS A 192 23.74 -6.24 16.40
CA LYS A 192 25.00 -5.54 16.72
C LYS A 192 24.82 -4.62 17.95
N GLN A 193 25.60 -3.60 18.11
CA GLN A 193 25.69 -2.88 19.40
C GLN A 193 24.57 -1.86 19.67
N LYS A 194 23.83 -1.43 18.65
CA LYS A 194 22.83 -0.35 18.78
C LYS A 194 21.45 -0.81 18.29
N ARG A 195 20.81 -0.05 17.43
CA ARG A 195 19.51 -0.44 16.83
C ARG A 195 19.74 -0.96 15.44
N ASP A 196 19.19 -2.09 15.15
CA ASP A 196 19.21 -2.71 13.83
C ASP A 196 17.77 -2.70 13.23
N VAL A 197 17.68 -2.87 11.93
CA VAL A 197 16.40 -2.94 11.19
C VAL A 197 15.95 -4.39 11.08
N PHE A 198 14.68 -4.65 11.36
CA PHE A 198 14.02 -5.89 10.97
C PHE A 198 12.97 -5.63 9.87
N VAL A 199 12.75 -6.65 9.04
CA VAL A 199 11.61 -6.79 8.14
C VAL A 199 11.07 -8.18 8.32
N ALA A 200 9.77 -8.30 8.52
CA ALA A 200 9.12 -9.58 8.71
C ALA A 200 7.84 -9.67 7.89
N LYS A 201 7.54 -10.89 7.45
CA LYS A 201 6.31 -11.22 6.73
C LYS A 201 5.46 -12.16 7.56
N MET A 202 4.16 -11.91 7.58
CA MET A 202 3.16 -12.82 8.14
C MET A 202 1.97 -12.93 7.18
N ASN A 203 1.19 -13.98 7.33
CA ASN A 203 -0.09 -14.09 6.63
C ASN A 203 -1.21 -13.34 7.36
N ASN A 204 -2.38 -13.27 6.74
CA ASN A 204 -3.55 -12.58 7.29
C ASN A 204 -4.20 -13.28 8.50
N GLN A 205 -3.73 -14.47 8.88
CA GLN A 205 -4.10 -15.17 10.11
C GLN A 205 -3.18 -14.84 11.30
N GLY A 206 -2.11 -14.03 11.09
CA GLY A 206 -1.14 -13.69 12.11
C GLY A 206 0.04 -14.67 12.22
N GLU A 207 0.22 -15.58 11.27
CA GLU A 207 1.34 -16.53 11.29
C GLU A 207 2.57 -15.97 10.58
N TRP A 208 3.69 -15.89 11.28
CA TRP A 208 4.96 -15.44 10.74
C TRP A 208 5.49 -16.40 9.67
N LYS A 209 5.97 -15.86 8.56
CA LYS A 209 6.54 -16.62 7.44
C LYS A 209 8.06 -16.54 7.38
N TRP A 210 8.59 -15.33 7.51
CA TRP A 210 10.03 -15.10 7.56
C TRP A 210 10.35 -13.74 8.23
N ALA A 211 11.60 -13.60 8.69
CA ALA A 211 12.15 -12.34 9.16
C ALA A 211 13.58 -12.12 8.65
N LYS A 212 13.90 -10.89 8.29
CA LYS A 212 15.18 -10.46 7.76
C LYS A 212 15.69 -9.24 8.50
N ARG A 213 17.00 -9.04 8.47
CA ARG A 213 17.65 -7.89 9.10
C ARG A 213 18.52 -7.11 8.12
N ALA A 214 18.63 -5.81 8.40
CA ALA A 214 19.69 -4.95 7.92
C ALA A 214 20.31 -4.22 9.11
N ARG A 215 21.64 -4.06 9.13
CA ARG A 215 22.38 -3.52 10.27
C ARG A 215 23.69 -2.85 9.89
N SER A 216 24.07 -1.84 10.67
CA SER A 216 25.40 -1.22 10.64
C SER A 216 26.11 -1.33 11.99
N GLU A 217 27.23 -0.64 12.17
CA GLU A 217 27.86 -0.44 13.49
C GLU A 217 27.15 0.65 14.30
N GLY A 218 26.30 1.46 13.65
CA GLY A 218 25.57 2.57 14.24
C GLY A 218 24.13 2.26 14.61
N THR A 219 23.30 3.31 14.58
CA THR A 219 21.86 3.20 14.80
C THR A 219 21.17 3.25 13.45
N ASP A 220 20.43 2.19 13.16
CA ASP A 220 19.67 2.02 11.93
C ASP A 220 18.18 2.11 12.22
N LYS A 221 17.45 2.87 11.41
CA LYS A 221 16.02 3.04 11.57
C LYS A 221 15.32 3.00 10.21
N PRO A 222 14.32 2.15 10.04
CA PRO A 222 13.37 2.28 8.95
C PRO A 222 12.31 3.32 9.35
N TYR A 223 11.80 4.06 8.37
CA TYR A 223 10.71 5.00 8.61
C TYR A 223 9.43 4.56 7.90
N GLN A 224 9.55 4.13 6.65
CA GLN A 224 8.39 3.74 5.87
C GLN A 224 8.71 2.57 4.94
N MET A 225 7.68 1.77 4.66
CA MET A 225 7.71 0.72 3.66
C MET A 225 6.50 0.83 2.73
N SER A 226 6.67 0.31 1.53
CA SER A 226 5.60 0.15 0.55
C SER A 226 5.77 -1.16 -0.18
N VAL A 227 4.69 -1.74 -0.68
CA VAL A 227 4.69 -2.95 -1.48
C VAL A 227 4.00 -2.70 -2.81
N ASP A 228 4.58 -3.19 -3.90
CA ASP A 228 3.97 -3.09 -5.22
C ASP A 228 3.06 -4.30 -5.55
N ALA A 229 2.41 -4.24 -6.70
CA ALA A 229 1.54 -5.31 -7.19
C ALA A 229 2.28 -6.63 -7.45
N ASN A 230 3.61 -6.60 -7.62
CA ASN A 230 4.46 -7.77 -7.79
C ASN A 230 5.02 -8.28 -6.46
N LYS A 231 4.50 -7.78 -5.33
CA LYS A 231 4.95 -8.10 -3.96
C LYS A 231 6.40 -7.68 -3.69
N GLN A 232 6.95 -6.76 -4.46
CA GLN A 232 8.25 -6.20 -4.15
C GLN A 232 8.08 -5.18 -3.03
N VAL A 233 8.82 -5.37 -1.95
CA VAL A 233 8.74 -4.54 -0.76
C VAL A 233 9.89 -3.57 -0.76
N PHE A 234 9.58 -2.28 -0.64
CA PHE A 234 10.55 -1.19 -0.60
C PHE A 234 10.54 -0.56 0.78
N ILE A 235 11.73 -0.28 1.29
CA ILE A 235 11.91 0.24 2.65
C ILE A 235 12.89 1.40 2.60
N GLY A 236 12.55 2.48 3.25
CA GLY A 236 13.41 3.65 3.39
C GLY A 236 13.67 4.02 4.85
N GLY A 237 14.82 4.61 5.10
CA GLY A 237 15.21 4.95 6.45
C GLY A 237 16.50 5.78 6.56
N THR A 238 17.12 5.69 7.74
CA THR A 238 18.44 6.25 8.03
C THR A 238 19.34 5.20 8.66
N SER A 239 20.63 5.26 8.37
CA SER A 239 21.65 4.38 8.95
C SER A 239 22.92 5.15 9.28
N LYS A 240 23.64 4.70 10.28
CA LYS A 240 24.95 5.27 10.65
C LYS A 240 26.07 4.29 10.29
N GLY A 241 26.62 4.47 9.08
CA GLY A 241 27.71 3.66 8.52
C GLY A 241 27.25 2.59 7.53
N GLU A 242 28.21 1.76 7.12
CA GLU A 242 27.99 0.64 6.18
C GLU A 242 26.89 -0.32 6.67
N MET A 243 25.86 -0.54 5.86
CA MET A 243 24.81 -1.50 6.16
C MET A 243 25.06 -2.87 5.54
N THR A 244 24.90 -3.90 6.36
CA THR A 244 24.97 -5.31 5.96
C THR A 244 23.59 -5.96 6.09
N PHE A 245 23.13 -6.61 5.04
CA PHE A 245 21.85 -7.31 4.96
C PHE A 245 22.00 -8.82 5.21
N THR A 246 20.91 -9.52 5.50
CA THR A 246 20.94 -10.95 5.88
C THR A 246 21.62 -11.85 4.84
N ASN A 247 21.44 -11.57 3.54
CA ASN A 247 22.02 -12.35 2.44
C ASN A 247 23.46 -11.95 2.07
N GLY A 248 24.07 -11.04 2.84
CA GLY A 248 25.42 -10.57 2.58
C GLY A 248 25.53 -9.38 1.63
N LEU A 249 24.40 -8.85 1.17
CA LEU A 249 24.38 -7.55 0.47
C LEU A 249 24.94 -6.48 1.41
N VAL A 250 25.78 -5.60 0.88
CA VAL A 250 26.41 -4.49 1.61
C VAL A 250 26.16 -3.21 0.85
N VAL A 251 25.81 -2.14 1.55
CA VAL A 251 25.76 -0.79 1.01
C VAL A 251 26.50 0.17 1.94
N ASP A 252 27.35 0.98 1.33
CA ASP A 252 28.21 1.95 1.99
C ASP A 252 27.80 3.35 1.55
N PRO A 253 27.74 4.35 2.43
CA PRO A 253 27.52 5.75 2.04
C PRO A 253 28.61 6.35 1.13
N GLN A 254 29.61 5.55 0.73
CA GLN A 254 30.76 5.91 -0.13
C GLN A 254 31.75 6.90 0.50
N ILE A 255 31.63 7.15 1.78
CA ILE A 255 32.49 8.08 2.50
C ILE A 255 33.27 7.33 3.58
N ALA A 256 34.55 7.21 3.41
CA ALA A 256 35.41 6.42 4.28
C ALA A 256 35.41 6.95 5.73
N GLY A 257 34.95 6.11 6.67
CA GLY A 257 34.96 6.41 8.11
C GLY A 257 33.72 7.16 8.61
N ASP A 258 32.66 7.19 7.81
CA ASP A 258 31.42 7.88 8.15
C ASP A 258 30.69 7.21 9.34
N THR A 259 30.41 8.05 10.35
CA THR A 259 29.53 7.73 11.48
C THR A 259 28.23 8.55 11.46
N THR A 260 28.01 9.30 10.38
CA THR A 260 26.87 10.18 10.18
C THR A 260 25.63 9.40 9.78
N ALA A 261 24.47 10.04 9.85
CA ALA A 261 23.21 9.38 9.47
C ALA A 261 22.94 9.60 7.99
N SER A 262 23.02 8.53 7.20
CA SER A 262 22.78 8.52 5.75
C SER A 262 21.38 8.02 5.40
N ALA A 263 20.73 8.63 4.42
CA ALA A 263 19.49 8.14 3.86
C ALA A 263 19.71 6.83 3.10
N TRP A 264 18.85 5.84 3.29
CA TRP A 264 18.93 4.59 2.54
C TRP A 264 17.56 4.15 2.02
N VAL A 265 17.61 3.35 0.96
CA VAL A 265 16.48 2.65 0.36
C VAL A 265 16.92 1.23 0.01
N ALA A 266 16.06 0.26 0.29
CA ALA A 266 16.31 -1.13 -0.06
C ALA A 266 15.04 -1.82 -0.57
N GLN A 267 15.25 -2.85 -1.38
CA GLN A 267 14.19 -3.75 -1.86
C GLN A 267 14.39 -5.15 -1.32
N ILE A 268 13.29 -5.76 -0.92
CA ILE A 268 13.21 -7.17 -0.57
C ILE A 268 12.16 -7.86 -1.46
N ASP A 269 12.45 -9.06 -1.92
CA ASP A 269 11.49 -9.88 -2.69
C ASP A 269 10.46 -10.51 -1.74
N GLY A 270 9.31 -9.89 -1.64
CA GLY A 270 8.20 -10.37 -0.81
C GLY A 270 7.46 -11.55 -1.45
N ALA A 271 7.60 -11.79 -2.76
CA ALA A 271 7.04 -12.97 -3.44
C ALA A 271 7.83 -14.24 -3.09
N SER A 272 9.12 -14.11 -2.77
CA SER A 272 9.96 -15.21 -2.31
C SER A 272 9.45 -15.78 -0.98
N ASN A 273 9.48 -17.10 -0.84
CA ASN A 273 9.18 -17.78 0.43
C ASN A 273 10.18 -17.44 1.54
N ASN A 274 11.31 -16.84 1.18
CA ASN A 274 12.41 -16.53 2.08
C ASN A 274 12.57 -15.04 2.37
N GLY A 275 12.06 -14.15 1.51
CA GLY A 275 12.27 -12.70 1.63
C GLY A 275 13.73 -12.32 1.40
N ASP A 276 14.23 -12.43 0.17
CA ASP A 276 15.61 -12.13 -0.15
C ASP A 276 15.79 -10.64 -0.48
N TRP A 277 16.82 -10.02 0.09
CA TRP A 277 17.19 -8.66 -0.26
C TRP A 277 17.69 -8.61 -1.71
N VAL A 278 17.11 -7.74 -2.51
CA VAL A 278 17.43 -7.63 -3.95
C VAL A 278 18.50 -6.59 -4.20
N TRP A 279 18.32 -5.40 -3.67
CA TRP A 279 19.28 -4.31 -3.74
C TRP A 279 19.10 -3.34 -2.58
N ALA A 280 20.12 -2.53 -2.35
CA ALA A 280 20.06 -1.38 -1.46
C ALA A 280 20.88 -0.23 -2.04
N LYS A 281 20.48 0.99 -1.72
CA LYS A 281 21.17 2.22 -2.07
C LYS A 281 21.23 3.13 -0.85
N MET A 282 22.29 3.92 -0.78
CA MET A 282 22.51 4.86 0.31
C MET A 282 23.01 6.18 -0.23
N ALA A 283 22.56 7.27 0.34
CA ALA A 283 23.01 8.62 0.06
C ALA A 283 23.34 9.29 1.40
N GLY A 284 24.54 9.83 1.52
CA GLY A 284 25.03 10.50 2.72
C GLY A 284 26.09 11.54 2.41
N SER A 285 26.40 12.38 3.38
CA SER A 285 27.43 13.42 3.35
C SER A 285 28.52 13.12 4.36
N ASP A 286 29.67 13.84 4.29
CA ASP A 286 30.85 13.62 5.13
C ASP A 286 30.83 14.40 6.46
N THR A 287 29.72 15.03 6.79
CA THR A 287 29.54 15.83 8.00
C THR A 287 28.63 15.14 9.01
N ASP A 288 28.65 15.58 10.29
CA ASP A 288 27.84 14.98 11.38
C ASP A 288 26.34 15.34 11.27
N ASP A 289 25.78 15.07 10.11
CA ASP A 289 24.45 15.48 9.71
C ASP A 289 23.43 14.32 9.67
N ASP A 290 22.17 14.62 9.44
CA ASP A 290 21.05 13.69 9.65
C ASP A 290 20.24 13.57 8.34
N ASP A 291 20.75 12.75 7.40
CA ASP A 291 20.05 12.43 6.17
C ASP A 291 19.09 11.26 6.39
N ARG A 292 17.89 11.36 5.83
CA ARG A 292 16.94 10.25 5.94
C ARG A 292 15.88 10.23 4.85
N THR A 293 15.49 9.01 4.48
CA THR A 293 14.27 8.74 3.73
C THR A 293 13.09 8.68 4.68
N ASN A 294 12.08 9.53 4.45
CA ASN A 294 10.88 9.60 5.28
C ASN A 294 9.74 8.76 4.74
N ASP A 295 9.61 8.70 3.41
CA ASP A 295 8.54 7.96 2.75
C ASP A 295 9.02 7.39 1.42
N ILE A 296 8.34 6.35 0.95
CA ILE A 296 8.70 5.60 -0.25
C ILE A 296 7.46 5.10 -0.98
N CYS A 297 7.43 5.25 -2.30
CA CYS A 297 6.30 4.85 -3.13
C CYS A 297 6.77 4.27 -4.47
N PRO A 298 6.43 3.02 -4.80
CA PRO A 298 6.58 2.47 -6.13
C PRO A 298 5.48 3.02 -7.06
N ASP A 299 5.80 3.23 -8.35
CA ASP A 299 4.87 3.78 -9.34
C ASP A 299 4.11 2.70 -10.15
N GLY A 300 4.33 1.43 -9.86
CA GLY A 300 3.76 0.32 -10.63
C GLY A 300 4.38 0.10 -12.02
N PHE A 301 5.30 0.97 -12.46
CA PHE A 301 6.03 0.86 -13.73
C PHE A 301 7.50 0.48 -13.54
N GLY A 302 7.86 0.01 -12.35
CA GLY A 302 9.22 -0.38 -12.01
C GLY A 302 10.11 0.78 -11.56
N ASN A 303 9.55 1.95 -11.21
CA ASN A 303 10.29 2.99 -10.53
C ASN A 303 9.88 3.07 -9.06
N VAL A 304 10.81 3.48 -8.23
CA VAL A 304 10.60 3.78 -6.81
C VAL A 304 10.96 5.22 -6.56
N TYR A 305 10.10 5.93 -5.89
CA TYR A 305 10.33 7.30 -5.45
C TYR A 305 10.50 7.31 -3.94
N ALA A 306 11.60 7.88 -3.49
CA ALA A 306 11.86 8.13 -2.08
C ALA A 306 11.89 9.64 -1.84
N ILE A 307 11.29 10.06 -0.73
CA ILE A 307 11.32 11.44 -0.29
C ILE A 307 11.90 11.53 1.11
N GLY A 308 12.56 12.61 1.39
CA GLY A 308 13.17 12.81 2.70
C GLY A 308 13.82 14.17 2.83
N PHE A 309 14.71 14.27 3.79
CA PHE A 309 15.54 15.47 3.91
C PHE A 309 17.03 15.09 3.99
N TYR A 310 17.83 16.05 3.62
CA TYR A 310 19.28 15.97 3.66
C TYR A 310 19.90 17.25 4.20
N GLU A 311 21.10 17.12 4.71
CA GLU A 311 21.98 18.21 5.11
C GLU A 311 23.26 18.16 4.25
N ASP A 312 24.00 19.26 4.14
CA ASP A 312 25.24 19.40 3.37
C ASP A 312 25.14 18.95 1.89
N SER A 313 25.91 17.94 1.50
CA SER A 313 26.06 17.59 0.08
C SER A 313 26.09 16.08 -0.18
N PRO A 314 25.01 15.33 0.15
CA PRO A 314 24.95 13.90 -0.11
C PRO A 314 24.98 13.56 -1.60
N ASP A 315 25.55 12.40 -1.90
CA ASP A 315 25.59 11.82 -3.24
C ASP A 315 24.44 10.83 -3.44
N PHE A 316 23.50 11.15 -4.33
CA PHE A 316 22.42 10.30 -4.77
C PHE A 316 22.76 9.65 -6.12
N ASP A 317 23.44 8.51 -6.09
CA ASP A 317 23.85 7.76 -7.31
C ASP A 317 24.65 8.62 -8.33
N GLY A 318 25.59 9.41 -7.88
CA GLY A 318 26.39 10.32 -8.71
C GLY A 318 25.76 11.70 -8.93
N THR A 319 24.63 11.97 -8.29
CA THR A 319 24.02 13.31 -8.26
C THR A 319 24.20 13.92 -6.88
N ILE A 320 25.11 14.88 -6.78
CA ILE A 320 25.34 15.60 -5.53
C ILE A 320 24.31 16.72 -5.39
N LEU A 321 23.53 16.68 -4.32
CA LEU A 321 22.65 17.79 -3.93
C LEU A 321 23.36 18.60 -2.84
N THR A 322 23.33 19.93 -2.94
CA THR A 322 23.95 20.79 -1.94
C THR A 322 22.87 21.55 -1.20
N SER A 323 22.81 21.40 0.12
CA SER A 323 21.88 22.10 0.98
C SER A 323 22.20 23.61 1.03
N LEU A 324 21.16 24.42 0.96
CA LEU A 324 21.24 25.88 1.10
C LEU A 324 20.96 26.33 2.55
N GLY A 325 20.63 25.41 3.45
CA GLY A 325 20.28 25.66 4.82
C GLY A 325 20.79 24.57 5.77
N ARG A 326 20.00 24.27 6.83
CA ARG A 326 20.31 23.13 7.70
C ARG A 326 19.74 21.84 7.17
N LYS A 327 18.48 21.86 6.67
CA LYS A 327 17.78 20.72 6.10
C LYS A 327 17.06 21.13 4.85
N ASP A 328 17.32 20.43 3.77
CA ASP A 328 16.62 20.56 2.51
C ASP A 328 15.92 19.23 2.17
N ILE A 329 14.93 19.26 1.30
CA ILE A 329 14.16 18.09 0.90
C ILE A 329 14.72 17.48 -0.39
N PHE A 330 14.67 16.16 -0.50
CA PHE A 330 14.95 15.46 -1.75
C PHE A 330 13.76 14.66 -2.25
N VAL A 331 13.73 14.44 -3.56
CA VAL A 331 12.94 13.39 -4.22
C VAL A 331 13.93 12.54 -5.01
N TRP A 332 14.11 11.30 -4.61
CA TRP A 332 15.02 10.36 -5.26
C TRP A 332 14.22 9.35 -6.08
N LYS A 333 14.38 9.39 -7.39
CA LYS A 333 13.80 8.41 -8.29
C LYS A 333 14.83 7.34 -8.60
N MET A 334 14.50 6.10 -8.31
CA MET A 334 15.27 4.92 -8.67
C MET A 334 14.49 4.15 -9.72
N SER A 335 15.06 4.05 -10.93
CA SER A 335 14.50 3.21 -11.98
C SER A 335 15.05 1.80 -11.82
N MET A 336 14.17 0.82 -11.76
CA MET A 336 14.53 -0.59 -11.73
C MET A 336 14.90 -1.07 -13.14
N THR A 337 15.82 -0.36 -13.79
CA THR A 337 16.40 -0.90 -15.01
C THR A 337 17.28 -2.07 -14.61
N THR A 338 16.92 -3.22 -15.11
CA THR A 338 17.65 -4.49 -15.17
C THR A 338 19.10 -4.40 -14.73
N GLY A 339 19.36 -4.76 -13.47
CA GLY A 339 20.73 -5.02 -13.05
C GLY A 339 21.31 -6.18 -13.89
N SER A 340 22.56 -6.05 -14.32
CA SER A 340 23.29 -7.16 -14.92
C SER A 340 23.46 -8.25 -13.86
N PHE A 341 22.78 -9.37 -14.05
CA PHE A 341 22.92 -10.52 -13.17
C PHE A 341 24.06 -11.41 -13.64
N THR A 342 24.96 -11.72 -12.72
CA THR A 342 25.96 -12.77 -12.95
C THR A 342 25.29 -14.12 -12.68
N TYR A 343 25.12 -14.91 -13.70
CA TYR A 343 24.63 -16.27 -13.61
C TYR A 343 25.72 -17.18 -13.01
N ASN A 344 25.40 -17.83 -11.91
CA ASN A 344 26.15 -19.00 -11.42
C ASN A 344 25.39 -20.26 -11.81
N ASN A 345 26.10 -21.25 -12.36
CA ASN A 345 25.60 -22.56 -12.83
C ASN A 345 24.94 -23.41 -11.73
N SER A 346 24.13 -22.84 -10.86
CA SER A 346 23.38 -23.56 -9.85
C SER A 346 21.90 -23.66 -10.27
N THR A 347 21.28 -24.75 -9.88
CA THR A 347 19.86 -25.10 -10.17
C THR A 347 18.85 -24.22 -9.43
N ASP A 348 19.21 -23.00 -9.07
CA ASP A 348 18.36 -22.14 -8.29
C ASP A 348 17.38 -21.33 -9.15
N THR A 349 16.17 -21.23 -8.65
CA THR A 349 15.04 -20.53 -9.28
C THR A 349 15.28 -19.02 -9.29
N ILE A 350 15.26 -18.42 -10.47
CA ILE A 350 15.39 -16.97 -10.66
C ILE A 350 14.03 -16.41 -11.06
N TYR A 351 13.53 -15.44 -10.32
CA TYR A 351 12.25 -14.77 -10.55
C TYR A 351 12.48 -13.44 -11.27
N TYR A 352 12.00 -13.27 -12.52
CA TYR A 352 12.10 -11.99 -13.22
C TYR A 352 10.91 -11.68 -14.11
N SER A 353 10.64 -10.37 -14.21
CA SER A 353 9.76 -9.77 -15.20
C SER A 353 10.48 -9.41 -16.51
N GLU A 354 11.81 -9.45 -16.55
CA GLU A 354 12.62 -9.18 -17.75
C GLU A 354 13.86 -10.05 -17.81
N VAL A 355 14.18 -10.54 -19.00
CA VAL A 355 15.38 -11.33 -19.29
C VAL A 355 16.37 -10.48 -20.07
N VAL A 356 17.59 -10.34 -19.55
CA VAL A 356 18.68 -9.68 -20.27
C VAL A 356 19.44 -10.75 -21.07
N TYR A 357 19.48 -10.55 -22.38
CA TYR A 357 20.18 -11.39 -23.32
C TYR A 357 21.70 -11.16 -23.28
N ASN A 358 22.49 -12.22 -23.05
CA ASN A 358 23.92 -12.22 -23.28
C ASN A 358 24.24 -13.01 -24.57
N PRO A 359 24.71 -12.38 -25.65
CA PRO A 359 24.93 -13.05 -26.94
C PRO A 359 26.09 -14.04 -26.95
N LEU A 360 26.82 -14.22 -25.85
CA LEU A 360 28.00 -15.07 -25.74
C LEU A 360 27.76 -16.43 -25.07
N ASP A 361 26.59 -16.66 -24.47
CA ASP A 361 26.27 -17.91 -23.79
C ASP A 361 25.46 -18.89 -24.67
N THR A 362 25.82 -20.16 -24.60
CA THR A 362 25.26 -21.26 -25.44
C THR A 362 24.07 -21.96 -24.80
N GLY A 363 23.40 -21.34 -23.82
CA GLY A 363 22.16 -21.85 -23.25
C GLY A 363 21.51 -20.78 -22.39
N ILE A 364 20.25 -20.45 -22.69
CA ILE A 364 19.48 -19.47 -21.89
C ILE A 364 18.36 -20.22 -21.20
N PHE A 365 18.34 -20.12 -19.88
CA PHE A 365 17.20 -20.58 -19.08
C PHE A 365 16.30 -19.38 -18.81
N ILE A 366 15.05 -19.44 -19.27
CA ILE A 366 14.04 -18.44 -18.95
C ILE A 366 13.03 -19.10 -18.03
N ARG A 367 12.97 -18.62 -16.79
CA ARG A 367 11.86 -18.91 -15.89
C ARG A 367 10.97 -17.68 -15.82
N SER A 368 9.74 -17.80 -16.24
CA SER A 368 8.73 -16.80 -15.95
C SER A 368 7.84 -17.32 -14.84
N SER A 369 7.73 -16.57 -13.76
CA SER A 369 6.72 -16.82 -12.74
C SER A 369 5.42 -16.17 -13.20
N ILE A 370 4.33 -16.91 -13.10
CA ILE A 370 3.00 -16.42 -13.43
C ILE A 370 2.19 -16.42 -12.17
N GLN A 371 1.69 -15.25 -11.84
CA GLN A 371 0.80 -15.07 -10.71
C GLN A 371 -0.63 -15.32 -11.15
N ILE A 372 -1.27 -16.33 -10.58
CA ILE A 372 -2.70 -16.56 -10.69
C ILE A 372 -3.33 -15.87 -9.48
N ASP A 373 -4.25 -14.96 -9.69
CA ASP A 373 -4.92 -14.15 -8.65
C ASP A 373 -3.98 -13.27 -7.80
N GLY A 374 -2.77 -12.99 -8.31
CA GLY A 374 -1.77 -12.28 -7.53
C GLY A 374 -1.18 -13.07 -6.34
N CYS A 375 -1.74 -14.24 -6.00
CA CYS A 375 -1.38 -15.02 -4.81
C CYS A 375 -0.71 -16.36 -5.10
N ASP A 376 -1.06 -16.97 -6.22
CA ASP A 376 -0.42 -18.20 -6.67
C ASP A 376 0.59 -17.93 -7.77
N THR A 377 1.73 -18.58 -7.68
CA THR A 377 2.81 -18.44 -8.65
C THR A 377 2.99 -19.75 -9.40
N LEU A 378 2.78 -19.73 -10.70
CA LEU A 378 3.11 -20.83 -11.58
C LEU A 378 4.48 -20.57 -12.22
N PHE A 379 5.38 -21.54 -12.13
CA PHE A 379 6.71 -21.47 -12.73
C PHE A 379 6.71 -22.14 -14.08
N ILE A 380 7.29 -21.47 -15.06
CA ILE A 380 7.49 -22.00 -16.39
C ILE A 380 8.98 -21.94 -16.70
N ASP A 381 9.57 -23.11 -16.89
CA ASP A 381 10.96 -23.24 -17.31
C ASP A 381 11.06 -23.30 -18.82
N SER A 382 11.86 -22.41 -19.38
CA SER A 382 12.15 -22.36 -20.79
C SER A 382 13.64 -22.50 -21.02
N VAL A 383 14.03 -23.44 -21.88
CA VAL A 383 15.42 -23.61 -22.29
C VAL A 383 15.54 -23.32 -23.79
N ILE A 384 16.36 -22.34 -24.13
CA ILE A 384 16.64 -22.01 -25.53
C ILE A 384 18.07 -22.45 -25.87
N GLU A 385 18.21 -23.44 -26.74
CA GLU A 385 19.51 -23.86 -27.29
C GLU A 385 19.77 -23.22 -28.65
N LYS A 386 20.97 -22.67 -28.83
CA LYS A 386 21.39 -22.13 -30.13
C LYS A 386 21.84 -23.25 -31.06
N LYS A 387 20.92 -23.74 -31.89
CA LYS A 387 21.24 -24.56 -33.09
C LYS A 387 20.67 -23.84 -34.31
N LEU A 388 21.01 -24.31 -35.52
CA LEU A 388 20.62 -23.71 -36.83
C LEU A 388 19.11 -23.47 -37.04
N GLY A 389 18.25 -23.75 -36.06
CA GLY A 389 16.84 -23.41 -35.98
C GLY A 389 16.53 -22.55 -34.77
N VAL A 390 15.51 -21.69 -34.85
CA VAL A 390 15.00 -20.88 -33.76
C VAL A 390 13.91 -21.67 -33.05
N LYS A 391 14.10 -21.94 -31.75
CA LYS A 391 13.09 -22.56 -30.92
C LYS A 391 12.30 -21.47 -30.20
N ILE A 392 10.99 -21.52 -30.33
CA ILE A 392 10.07 -20.56 -29.73
C ILE A 392 9.13 -21.29 -28.80
N ILE A 393 9.02 -20.79 -27.60
CA ILE A 393 8.11 -21.30 -26.59
C ILE A 393 6.83 -20.45 -26.59
N PHE A 394 5.73 -21.15 -26.77
CA PHE A 394 4.40 -20.57 -26.67
C PHE A 394 3.78 -20.97 -25.34
N ASP A 395 3.26 -20.01 -24.64
CA ASP A 395 2.70 -20.25 -23.33
C ASP A 395 1.53 -19.31 -22.99
N ILE A 396 0.87 -19.56 -21.88
CA ILE A 396 -0.23 -18.78 -21.34
C ILE A 396 0.00 -18.55 -19.85
N ASN A 397 -0.09 -17.29 -19.42
CA ASN A 397 0.21 -16.95 -18.04
C ASN A 397 -0.79 -17.51 -17.01
N ASN A 398 -2.00 -17.84 -17.42
CA ASN A 398 -3.03 -18.39 -16.54
C ASN A 398 -3.64 -19.63 -17.19
N ILE A 399 -3.27 -20.81 -16.71
CA ILE A 399 -3.80 -22.08 -17.22
C ILE A 399 -5.33 -22.10 -17.06
N GLY A 400 -6.03 -22.42 -18.15
CA GLY A 400 -7.49 -22.41 -18.17
C GLY A 400 -8.13 -21.06 -18.48
N SER A 401 -7.33 -20.00 -18.71
CA SER A 401 -7.86 -18.69 -19.10
C SER A 401 -8.21 -18.59 -20.60
N GLY A 402 -7.87 -19.60 -21.40
CA GLY A 402 -8.16 -19.62 -22.82
C GLY A 402 -7.30 -20.65 -23.57
N THR A 403 -7.32 -20.57 -24.89
CA THR A 403 -6.51 -21.40 -25.79
C THR A 403 -5.70 -20.53 -26.74
N VAL A 404 -4.50 -21.01 -27.10
CA VAL A 404 -3.62 -20.36 -28.07
C VAL A 404 -3.59 -21.19 -29.34
N THR A 405 -3.72 -20.51 -30.48
CA THR A 405 -3.58 -21.07 -31.81
C THR A 405 -2.30 -20.52 -32.44
N VAL A 406 -1.43 -21.37 -32.88
CA VAL A 406 -0.18 -21.02 -33.56
C VAL A 406 -0.22 -21.59 -34.97
N ASP A 407 -0.06 -20.74 -35.98
CA ASP A 407 -0.11 -21.09 -37.41
C ASP A 407 -1.37 -21.90 -37.78
N GLY A 408 -2.51 -21.47 -37.22
CA GLY A 408 -3.81 -22.09 -37.49
C GLY A 408 -4.12 -23.37 -36.70
N GLN A 409 -3.22 -23.81 -35.81
CA GLN A 409 -3.41 -25.02 -35.00
C GLN A 409 -3.52 -24.65 -33.50
N VAL A 410 -4.56 -25.15 -32.84
CA VAL A 410 -4.72 -24.99 -31.38
C VAL A 410 -3.62 -25.80 -30.68
N GLN A 411 -2.98 -25.20 -29.70
CA GLN A 411 -1.85 -25.76 -28.97
C GLN A 411 -2.22 -26.16 -27.56
N THR A 412 -1.63 -27.26 -27.07
CA THR A 412 -1.57 -27.59 -25.65
C THR A 412 -0.31 -26.94 -25.09
N LEU A 413 -0.48 -25.99 -24.19
CA LEU A 413 0.59 -25.15 -23.63
C LEU A 413 1.11 -25.69 -22.28
N PRO A 414 2.38 -25.45 -21.95
CA PRO A 414 3.41 -24.83 -22.81
C PRO A 414 3.86 -25.74 -23.94
N ILE A 415 4.23 -25.15 -25.08
CA ILE A 415 4.78 -25.88 -26.20
C ILE A 415 5.99 -25.16 -26.80
N GLU A 416 7.01 -25.93 -27.15
CA GLU A 416 8.16 -25.48 -27.92
C GLU A 416 8.01 -25.87 -29.37
N LYS A 417 8.23 -24.93 -30.27
CA LYS A 417 8.25 -25.15 -31.72
C LYS A 417 9.54 -24.65 -32.34
N GLU A 418 10.03 -25.35 -33.34
CA GLU A 418 11.20 -24.94 -34.10
C GLU A 418 10.80 -24.21 -35.38
N TYR A 419 11.44 -23.06 -35.61
CA TYR A 419 11.29 -22.21 -36.80
C TYR A 419 12.65 -21.83 -37.34
N LEU A 420 12.70 -21.38 -38.57
CA LEU A 420 13.88 -20.72 -39.09
C LEU A 420 13.87 -19.23 -38.68
N SER A 421 15.03 -18.67 -38.45
CA SER A 421 15.13 -17.23 -38.20
C SER A 421 14.60 -16.45 -39.42
N GLY A 422 13.63 -15.56 -39.17
CA GLY A 422 12.94 -14.81 -40.23
C GLY A 422 11.56 -15.35 -40.63
N ASP A 423 11.16 -16.51 -40.13
CA ASP A 423 9.80 -17.03 -40.37
C ASP A 423 8.74 -16.12 -39.76
N VAL A 424 7.62 -15.96 -40.45
CA VAL A 424 6.47 -15.21 -39.93
C VAL A 424 5.55 -16.17 -39.20
N ILE A 425 5.38 -15.97 -37.92
CA ILE A 425 4.53 -16.78 -37.05
C ILE A 425 3.22 -16.05 -36.78
N ASN A 426 2.10 -16.72 -37.04
CA ASN A 426 0.76 -16.19 -36.75
C ASN A 426 0.23 -16.82 -35.49
N ILE A 427 -0.20 -15.98 -34.57
CA ILE A 427 -0.76 -16.39 -33.29
C ILE A 427 -2.14 -15.77 -33.07
N SER A 428 -3.02 -16.53 -32.44
CA SER A 428 -4.31 -16.03 -31.98
C SER A 428 -4.72 -16.72 -30.68
N ALA A 429 -5.61 -16.08 -29.93
CA ALA A 429 -6.13 -16.61 -28.69
C ALA A 429 -7.66 -16.58 -28.67
N THR A 430 -8.25 -17.58 -28.02
CA THR A 430 -9.62 -17.58 -27.58
C THR A 430 -9.62 -17.55 -26.06
N ILE A 431 -10.27 -16.54 -25.47
CA ILE A 431 -10.27 -16.29 -24.02
C ILE A 431 -11.57 -16.80 -23.40
N ASP A 432 -11.46 -17.51 -22.28
CA ASP A 432 -12.61 -17.96 -21.50
C ASP A 432 -13.40 -16.77 -20.93
N PRO A 433 -14.73 -16.88 -20.77
CA PRO A 433 -15.59 -15.75 -20.37
C PRO A 433 -15.24 -15.06 -19.04
N ASN A 434 -14.54 -15.77 -18.15
CA ASN A 434 -14.13 -15.24 -16.84
C ASN A 434 -12.77 -14.53 -16.86
N TRP A 435 -12.16 -14.43 -18.02
CA TRP A 435 -10.84 -13.86 -18.18
C TRP A 435 -10.86 -12.71 -19.18
N LEU A 436 -9.87 -11.83 -19.07
CA LEU A 436 -9.61 -10.77 -20.03
C LEU A 436 -8.29 -11.03 -20.73
N PHE A 437 -8.28 -10.78 -22.02
CA PHE A 437 -7.04 -10.64 -22.77
C PHE A 437 -6.33 -9.36 -22.32
N ASP A 438 -5.04 -9.47 -22.03
CA ASP A 438 -4.22 -8.32 -21.68
C ASP A 438 -3.36 -7.92 -22.86
N TYR A 439 -2.38 -8.74 -23.20
CA TYR A 439 -1.52 -8.53 -24.37
C TYR A 439 -0.74 -9.81 -24.71
N TRP A 440 -0.14 -9.83 -25.88
CA TRP A 440 0.90 -10.79 -26.22
C TRP A 440 2.25 -10.25 -25.76
N HIS A 441 2.98 -11.01 -24.97
CA HIS A 441 4.35 -10.72 -24.58
C HIS A 441 5.31 -11.48 -25.48
N LEU A 442 6.08 -10.73 -26.29
CA LEU A 442 7.16 -11.25 -27.12
C LEU A 442 8.48 -10.77 -26.54
N ASN A 443 9.42 -11.69 -26.27
CA ASN A 443 10.77 -11.29 -25.87
C ASN A 443 11.42 -10.48 -27.00
N ASN A 444 12.14 -9.42 -26.63
CA ASN A 444 12.84 -8.44 -27.48
C ASN A 444 12.03 -7.33 -28.14
N ASN A 445 10.72 -7.40 -28.18
CA ASN A 445 9.90 -6.23 -28.49
C ASN A 445 8.63 -6.31 -27.67
N THR A 446 8.35 -5.29 -26.89
CA THR A 446 7.03 -5.06 -26.34
C THR A 446 6.07 -4.82 -27.53
N VAL A 447 5.75 -5.86 -28.27
CA VAL A 447 4.59 -5.81 -29.14
C VAL A 447 3.39 -5.99 -28.22
N THR A 448 2.99 -4.91 -27.62
CA THR A 448 1.67 -4.78 -27.06
C THR A 448 0.66 -4.79 -28.19
N SER A 449 0.42 -5.96 -28.76
CA SER A 449 -0.74 -6.11 -29.64
C SER A 449 -1.95 -6.28 -28.75
N ASN A 450 -2.79 -5.28 -28.69
CA ASN A 450 -4.11 -5.33 -28.04
C ASN A 450 -5.11 -6.16 -28.88
N SER A 451 -4.64 -6.90 -29.87
CA SER A 451 -5.44 -7.76 -30.73
C SER A 451 -5.31 -9.21 -30.32
N LEU A 452 -6.40 -9.94 -30.22
CA LEU A 452 -6.45 -11.38 -29.97
C LEU A 452 -5.68 -12.21 -31.03
N SER A 453 -5.36 -11.62 -32.16
CA SER A 453 -4.51 -12.22 -33.19
C SER A 453 -3.45 -11.24 -33.65
N THR A 454 -2.22 -11.74 -33.80
CA THR A 454 -1.07 -10.98 -34.28
C THR A 454 -0.08 -11.90 -34.98
N SER A 455 0.95 -11.32 -35.58
CA SER A 455 2.06 -12.09 -36.17
C SER A 455 3.38 -11.42 -35.78
N PHE A 456 4.43 -12.23 -35.70
CA PHE A 456 5.79 -11.76 -35.46
C PHE A 456 6.80 -12.56 -36.26
N ILE A 457 7.99 -12.04 -36.41
CA ILE A 457 9.10 -12.70 -37.11
C ILE A 457 9.91 -13.49 -36.10
N ALA A 458 10.13 -14.75 -36.36
CA ALA A 458 10.94 -15.63 -35.52
C ALA A 458 12.40 -15.14 -35.50
N ASN A 459 12.90 -14.79 -34.33
CA ASN A 459 14.29 -14.45 -34.10
C ASN A 459 14.85 -15.30 -32.97
N PHE A 460 16.18 -15.38 -32.92
CA PHE A 460 16.86 -16.09 -31.86
C PHE A 460 16.53 -15.51 -30.49
N GLY A 461 16.10 -16.35 -29.56
CA GLY A 461 15.74 -15.94 -28.21
C GLY A 461 14.27 -15.50 -28.03
N ASP A 462 13.44 -15.65 -29.08
CA ASP A 462 12.02 -15.26 -28.95
C ASP A 462 11.24 -16.27 -28.10
N SER A 463 10.36 -15.73 -27.28
CA SER A 463 9.26 -16.48 -26.66
C SER A 463 7.96 -15.70 -26.81
N CYS A 464 6.85 -16.38 -26.80
CA CYS A 464 5.54 -15.78 -26.96
C CYS A 464 4.62 -16.24 -25.83
N VAL A 465 4.21 -15.31 -24.98
CA VAL A 465 3.33 -15.60 -23.84
C VAL A 465 2.04 -14.82 -23.97
N LEU A 466 0.92 -15.52 -23.97
CA LEU A 466 -0.40 -14.90 -23.84
C LEU A 466 -0.58 -14.40 -22.41
N LYS A 467 -0.70 -13.10 -22.25
CA LYS A 467 -1.01 -12.49 -20.97
C LYS A 467 -2.51 -12.30 -20.82
N THR A 468 -3.05 -12.90 -19.76
CA THR A 468 -4.45 -12.81 -19.37
C THR A 468 -4.53 -12.40 -17.92
N ARG A 469 -5.64 -11.82 -17.53
CA ARG A 469 -5.97 -11.52 -16.13
C ARG A 469 -7.38 -11.98 -15.84
N VAL A 470 -7.66 -12.30 -14.57
CA VAL A 470 -9.03 -12.54 -14.12
C VAL A 470 -9.84 -11.30 -14.46
N LYS A 471 -11.00 -11.51 -15.07
CA LYS A 471 -11.92 -10.41 -15.31
C LYS A 471 -12.38 -9.88 -13.96
N PRO A 472 -11.99 -8.67 -13.57
CA PRO A 472 -12.46 -8.10 -12.33
C PRO A 472 -13.99 -8.00 -12.38
N PRO A 473 -14.69 -8.11 -11.26
CA PRO A 473 -16.13 -7.94 -11.24
C PRO A 473 -16.44 -6.52 -11.73
N LEU A 474 -17.15 -6.45 -12.85
CA LEU A 474 -17.60 -5.20 -13.41
C LEU A 474 -18.54 -4.54 -12.39
N THR A 475 -18.20 -3.37 -11.91
CA THR A 475 -18.97 -2.67 -10.88
C THR A 475 -19.25 -1.24 -11.25
N ALA A 476 -20.41 -0.74 -10.85
CA ALA A 476 -20.71 0.68 -10.88
C ALA A 476 -21.26 1.11 -9.53
N PHE A 477 -20.90 2.31 -9.11
CA PHE A 477 -21.47 2.88 -7.89
C PHE A 477 -21.92 4.32 -8.12
N ILE A 478 -22.97 4.70 -7.39
CA ILE A 478 -23.55 6.04 -7.41
C ILE A 478 -23.29 6.73 -6.08
N SER A 479 -22.92 8.00 -6.14
CA SER A 479 -22.66 8.84 -4.97
C SER A 479 -22.93 10.31 -5.26
N GLY A 480 -22.87 11.17 -4.22
CA GLY A 480 -23.06 12.61 -4.36
C GLY A 480 -24.35 13.05 -3.70
N ASN A 481 -24.33 13.13 -2.34
CA ASN A 481 -25.43 13.77 -1.62
C ASN A 481 -25.34 15.28 -1.79
N ASP A 482 -26.48 15.92 -1.99
CA ASP A 482 -26.53 17.36 -2.14
C ASP A 482 -27.84 17.94 -1.56
N THR A 483 -27.81 19.21 -1.21
CA THR A 483 -28.98 19.94 -0.72
C THR A 483 -29.15 21.20 -1.54
N LEU A 484 -30.25 21.30 -2.28
CA LEU A 484 -30.65 22.46 -3.05
C LEU A 484 -31.60 23.32 -2.26
N CYS A 485 -31.54 24.63 -2.46
CA CYS A 485 -32.63 25.53 -2.01
C CYS A 485 -33.79 25.46 -2.99
N SER A 486 -35.01 25.45 -2.48
CA SER A 486 -36.26 25.33 -3.31
C SER A 486 -36.40 26.40 -4.39
N ASN A 487 -35.66 27.50 -4.31
CA ASN A 487 -35.63 28.58 -5.28
C ASN A 487 -34.30 28.71 -6.04
N SER A 488 -33.44 27.71 -5.95
CA SER A 488 -32.13 27.70 -6.63
C SER A 488 -32.29 27.38 -8.11
N LEU A 489 -31.56 28.08 -8.95
CA LEU A 489 -31.36 27.69 -10.36
C LEU A 489 -30.20 26.70 -10.54
N GLN A 490 -29.60 26.22 -9.43
CA GLN A 490 -28.52 25.25 -9.44
C GLN A 490 -29.07 23.83 -9.44
N ASN A 491 -28.37 22.94 -10.12
CA ASN A 491 -28.63 21.51 -10.10
C ASN A 491 -27.69 20.82 -9.15
N ALA A 492 -28.15 19.78 -8.50
CA ALA A 492 -27.32 18.84 -7.77
C ALA A 492 -26.53 17.95 -8.75
N GLU A 493 -25.34 17.57 -8.36
CA GLU A 493 -24.50 16.63 -9.10
C GLU A 493 -24.51 15.26 -8.43
N VAL A 494 -25.19 14.30 -9.03
CA VAL A 494 -25.10 12.90 -8.66
C VAL A 494 -24.13 12.20 -9.60
N LYS A 495 -23.09 11.54 -9.07
CA LYS A 495 -22.00 10.95 -9.85
C LYS A 495 -22.12 9.45 -9.93
N VAL A 496 -21.97 8.91 -11.12
CA VAL A 496 -21.92 7.48 -11.39
C VAL A 496 -20.52 7.11 -11.85
N TYR A 497 -19.87 6.26 -11.11
CA TYR A 497 -18.52 5.76 -11.39
C TYR A 497 -18.59 4.34 -11.92
N PHE A 498 -17.75 4.04 -12.89
CA PHE A 498 -17.66 2.72 -13.52
C PHE A 498 -16.25 2.18 -13.32
N ASN A 499 -16.15 1.00 -12.71
CA ASN A 499 -14.87 0.33 -12.47
C ASN A 499 -14.73 -0.87 -13.38
N ASP A 500 -13.53 -1.04 -13.93
CA ASP A 500 -13.08 -2.20 -14.69
C ASP A 500 -13.86 -2.55 -15.95
N GLY A 501 -14.54 -1.57 -16.56
CA GLY A 501 -15.31 -1.74 -17.78
C GLY A 501 -14.72 -1.04 -19.01
N LEU A 502 -15.22 -1.42 -20.18
CA LEU A 502 -14.91 -0.77 -21.45
C LEU A 502 -16.09 0.08 -21.92
N PRO A 503 -15.89 1.38 -22.19
CA PRO A 503 -16.95 2.23 -22.72
C PRO A 503 -17.41 1.74 -24.11
N PRO A 504 -18.65 2.03 -24.52
CA PRO A 504 -19.65 2.82 -23.81
C PRO A 504 -20.28 2.07 -22.64
N PHE A 505 -20.58 2.81 -21.56
CA PHE A 505 -21.28 2.32 -20.39
C PHE A 505 -22.77 2.62 -20.52
N THR A 506 -23.60 1.63 -20.23
CA THR A 506 -25.07 1.81 -20.21
C THR A 506 -25.59 1.45 -18.84
N PHE A 507 -26.29 2.37 -18.20
CA PHE A 507 -26.86 2.15 -16.87
C PHE A 507 -28.28 2.67 -16.74
N ILE A 508 -29.02 2.08 -15.81
CA ILE A 508 -30.31 2.54 -15.37
C ILE A 508 -30.20 2.92 -13.91
N HIS A 509 -30.58 4.12 -13.57
CA HIS A 509 -30.74 4.54 -12.20
C HIS A 509 -32.23 4.68 -11.85
N ASN A 510 -32.50 4.72 -10.56
CA ASN A 510 -33.85 4.98 -10.08
C ASN A 510 -33.85 6.18 -9.14
N ILE A 511 -34.98 6.85 -9.06
CA ILE A 511 -35.24 7.96 -8.15
C ILE A 511 -36.47 7.59 -7.34
N ASN A 512 -36.33 7.48 -6.01
CA ASN A 512 -37.43 7.11 -5.10
C ASN A 512 -38.16 5.82 -5.50
N GLY A 513 -37.44 4.83 -6.03
CA GLY A 513 -38.02 3.56 -6.48
C GLY A 513 -38.55 3.56 -7.92
N VAL A 514 -38.47 4.67 -8.64
CA VAL A 514 -38.93 4.78 -10.04
C VAL A 514 -37.74 4.74 -10.99
N ASN A 515 -37.67 3.71 -11.82
CA ASN A 515 -36.60 3.56 -12.80
C ASN A 515 -36.65 4.65 -13.86
N GLN A 516 -35.51 5.23 -14.16
CA GLN A 516 -35.32 6.21 -15.22
C GLN A 516 -34.95 5.51 -16.53
N THR A 517 -34.98 6.27 -17.64
CA THR A 517 -34.51 5.77 -18.93
C THR A 517 -33.04 5.43 -18.90
N ALA A 518 -32.65 4.39 -19.64
CA ALA A 518 -31.24 3.98 -19.74
C ALA A 518 -30.40 5.13 -20.33
N ILE A 519 -29.26 5.35 -19.72
CA ILE A 519 -28.23 6.32 -20.15
C ILE A 519 -27.03 5.53 -20.68
N THR A 520 -26.56 5.95 -21.87
CA THR A 520 -25.33 5.41 -22.46
C THR A 520 -24.30 6.54 -22.55
N THR A 521 -23.10 6.31 -22.02
CA THR A 521 -22.03 7.31 -21.93
C THR A 521 -20.64 6.70 -22.11
N VAL A 522 -19.68 7.55 -22.42
CA VAL A 522 -18.23 7.23 -22.38
C VAL A 522 -17.54 7.93 -21.20
N ASP A 523 -18.25 8.81 -20.51
CA ASP A 523 -17.72 9.58 -19.39
C ASP A 523 -17.66 8.74 -18.11
N ASN A 524 -16.57 8.87 -17.37
CA ASN A 524 -16.39 8.24 -16.07
C ASN A 524 -15.61 9.18 -15.12
N PRO A 525 -16.22 9.74 -14.08
CA PRO A 525 -17.64 9.54 -13.72
C PRO A 525 -18.60 10.24 -14.69
N TYR A 526 -19.80 9.66 -14.81
CA TYR A 526 -20.93 10.35 -15.44
C TYR A 526 -21.65 11.20 -14.40
N ILE A 527 -21.95 12.44 -14.75
CA ILE A 527 -22.63 13.39 -13.85
C ILE A 527 -24.10 13.51 -14.25
N ILE A 528 -24.99 13.12 -13.34
CA ILE A 528 -26.43 13.38 -13.42
C ILE A 528 -26.66 14.75 -12.78
N ASN A 529 -26.91 15.76 -13.63
CA ASN A 529 -27.33 17.07 -13.15
C ASN A 529 -28.83 17.06 -12.94
N THR A 530 -29.28 17.31 -11.72
CA THR A 530 -30.71 17.16 -11.38
C THR A 530 -31.19 18.24 -10.41
N ASP A 531 -32.44 18.62 -10.56
CA ASP A 531 -33.20 19.44 -9.62
C ASP A 531 -34.30 18.62 -8.90
N GLN A 532 -34.28 17.29 -9.06
CA GLN A 532 -35.28 16.41 -8.49
C GLN A 532 -34.84 15.87 -7.13
N GLU A 533 -35.64 16.12 -6.11
CA GLU A 533 -35.45 15.56 -4.77
C GLU A 533 -35.66 14.06 -4.76
N GLY A 534 -34.79 13.34 -4.06
CA GLY A 534 -34.99 11.93 -3.83
C GLY A 534 -33.71 11.11 -3.63
N LEU A 535 -33.96 9.84 -3.38
CA LEU A 535 -32.89 8.82 -3.25
C LEU A 535 -32.59 8.25 -4.63
N TYR A 536 -31.36 8.41 -5.05
CA TYR A 536 -30.82 7.89 -6.30
C TYR A 536 -30.08 6.59 -6.05
N THR A 537 -30.39 5.54 -6.79
CA THR A 537 -29.70 4.25 -6.75
C THR A 537 -29.53 3.70 -8.15
N LEU A 538 -28.55 2.84 -8.36
CA LEU A 538 -28.36 2.13 -9.63
C LEU A 538 -29.20 0.85 -9.64
N VAL A 539 -29.84 0.57 -10.78
CA VAL A 539 -30.67 -0.63 -11.02
C VAL A 539 -29.91 -1.65 -11.83
N SER A 540 -29.27 -1.20 -12.89
CA SER A 540 -28.50 -2.06 -13.78
C SER A 540 -27.37 -1.27 -14.42
N PHE A 541 -26.32 -2.00 -14.76
CA PHE A 541 -25.15 -1.47 -15.40
C PHE A 541 -24.55 -2.50 -16.35
N ASN A 542 -24.17 -2.05 -17.54
CA ASN A 542 -23.45 -2.82 -18.54
C ASN A 542 -22.31 -1.98 -19.10
N ASP A 543 -21.22 -2.62 -19.45
CA ASP A 543 -20.22 -2.08 -20.36
C ASP A 543 -20.50 -2.51 -21.82
N ALA A 544 -19.57 -2.27 -22.72
CA ALA A 544 -19.68 -2.68 -24.12
C ALA A 544 -19.88 -4.21 -24.31
N ASN A 545 -19.49 -5.05 -23.35
CA ASN A 545 -19.38 -6.49 -23.49
C ASN A 545 -20.13 -7.32 -22.44
N SER A 546 -20.44 -6.75 -21.29
CA SER A 546 -20.98 -7.53 -20.16
C SER A 546 -21.80 -6.69 -19.18
N SER A 547 -22.55 -7.37 -18.32
CA SER A 547 -23.31 -6.76 -17.22
C SER A 547 -22.50 -6.74 -15.95
N GLY A 548 -22.64 -5.69 -15.15
CA GLY A 548 -21.97 -5.51 -13.87
C GLY A 548 -22.93 -5.44 -12.68
N THR A 549 -22.36 -5.34 -11.49
CA THR A 549 -23.09 -5.12 -10.25
C THR A 549 -23.16 -3.64 -9.90
N CYS A 550 -24.25 -3.26 -9.27
CA CYS A 550 -24.53 -1.88 -8.88
C CYS A 550 -24.48 -1.72 -7.36
N SER A 551 -23.95 -0.59 -6.89
CA SER A 551 -23.89 -0.26 -5.46
C SER A 551 -24.02 1.25 -5.23
N GLY A 552 -24.06 1.64 -3.97
CA GLY A 552 -24.11 3.04 -3.55
C GLY A 552 -25.49 3.67 -3.67
N SER A 553 -25.60 4.83 -3.09
CA SER A 553 -26.78 5.70 -3.19
C SER A 553 -26.36 7.15 -3.04
N ALA A 554 -27.16 8.05 -3.60
CA ALA A 554 -27.04 9.49 -3.40
C ALA A 554 -28.39 10.05 -3.02
N TYR A 555 -28.42 11.04 -2.16
CA TYR A 555 -29.66 11.71 -1.77
C TYR A 555 -29.59 13.19 -2.11
N VAL A 556 -30.53 13.62 -2.93
CA VAL A 556 -30.72 15.04 -3.22
C VAL A 556 -31.90 15.54 -2.38
N ASN A 557 -31.62 16.48 -1.52
CA ASN A 557 -32.60 17.14 -0.65
C ASN A 557 -32.94 18.52 -1.21
N ILE A 558 -34.22 18.91 -1.15
CA ILE A 558 -34.63 20.28 -1.46
C ILE A 558 -35.12 20.94 -0.16
N ALA A 559 -34.30 21.85 0.34
CA ALA A 559 -34.64 22.58 1.55
C ALA A 559 -35.19 23.96 1.23
N ASP A 560 -36.18 24.36 1.95
CA ASP A 560 -36.64 25.75 1.88
C ASP A 560 -35.53 26.67 2.40
N PRO A 561 -35.30 27.81 1.75
CA PRO A 561 -34.31 28.76 2.25
C PRO A 561 -34.72 29.20 3.66
N PRO A 562 -33.75 29.36 4.54
CA PRO A 562 -34.01 29.80 5.91
C PRO A 562 -34.78 31.12 5.88
N ILE A 563 -35.90 31.17 6.58
CA ILE A 563 -36.65 32.41 6.75
C ILE A 563 -35.92 33.20 7.81
N ALA A 564 -35.25 34.25 7.38
CA ALA A 564 -34.71 35.20 8.33
C ALA A 564 -35.85 35.96 9.01
N LEU A 565 -36.15 35.59 10.24
CA LEU A 565 -37.02 36.37 11.10
C LEU A 565 -36.18 37.44 11.77
N PHE A 566 -36.27 38.66 11.30
CA PHE A 566 -35.64 39.78 11.97
C PHE A 566 -36.74 40.73 12.52
N SER A 567 -36.46 41.27 13.66
CA SER A 567 -37.23 42.39 14.19
C SER A 567 -36.44 43.69 14.03
N THR A 568 -37.05 44.71 13.56
CA THR A 568 -36.45 46.03 13.50
C THR A 568 -36.66 46.73 14.84
N SER A 569 -35.67 47.45 15.31
CA SER A 569 -35.79 48.28 16.51
C SER A 569 -36.74 49.48 16.35
N SER A 570 -37.21 49.71 15.14
CA SER A 570 -38.17 50.77 14.79
C SER A 570 -38.87 50.46 13.50
N ASP A 571 -40.16 50.65 13.45
CA ASP A 571 -41.02 50.47 12.24
C ASP A 571 -40.85 51.64 11.26
N THR A 572 -40.16 52.68 11.60
CA THR A 572 -39.91 53.86 10.75
C THR A 572 -38.47 54.31 10.86
N VAL A 573 -37.80 54.41 9.73
CA VAL A 573 -36.44 54.97 9.62
C VAL A 573 -36.57 56.44 9.26
N SER A 574 -36.10 57.35 10.12
CA SER A 574 -36.05 58.76 9.82
C SER A 574 -34.93 59.04 8.83
N THR A 575 -35.09 60.00 7.93
CA THR A 575 -34.12 60.43 6.92
C THR A 575 -32.77 60.92 7.49
N LEU A 576 -32.64 60.95 8.80
CA LEU A 576 -31.41 61.37 9.53
C LEU A 576 -30.47 60.20 9.87
N TYR A 577 -30.92 58.93 9.77
CA TYR A 577 -30.10 57.75 10.04
C TYR A 577 -29.95 56.90 8.78
N THR A 578 -28.71 56.79 8.31
CA THR A 578 -28.39 56.08 7.07
C THR A 578 -28.09 54.57 7.29
N THR A 579 -28.17 54.08 8.50
CA THR A 579 -27.88 52.67 8.85
C THR A 579 -28.99 52.06 9.68
N VAL A 580 -29.50 50.92 9.25
CA VAL A 580 -30.38 50.04 9.99
C VAL A 580 -29.55 48.81 10.41
N SER A 581 -29.51 48.55 11.72
CA SER A 581 -28.87 47.31 12.21
C SER A 581 -29.93 46.21 12.29
N PHE A 582 -29.64 45.10 11.70
CA PHE A 582 -30.40 43.87 11.85
C PHE A 582 -29.73 43.04 12.95
N ILE A 583 -30.50 42.47 13.83
CA ILE A 583 -30.04 41.54 14.86
C ILE A 583 -30.56 40.17 14.44
N ASP A 584 -29.62 39.24 14.29
CA ASP A 584 -29.90 37.85 13.98
C ASP A 584 -30.38 37.09 15.22
#